data_16e7489c569c4f97e343c1a8574b2b2a
#
_entry.id   16e7489c569c4f97e343c1a8574b2b2a
#
_cell.length_a   1.000
_cell.length_b   1.000
_cell.length_c   1.000
_cell.angle_alpha   90.00
_cell.angle_beta   90.00
_cell.angle_gamma   90.00
#
_symmetry.space_group_name_H-M   'P 1'
#
loop_
_entity.id
_entity.type
_entity.pdbx_description
1 polymer ?
#
loop_
_entity_poly.entity_id
_entity_poly.type
_entity_poly.pdbx_seq_one_letter_code
_entity_poly.pdbx_strand_id
1 'polypeptide(L)'
;GGWKKWFDEGRPVSIEPPSPREVAFTPSADETLICTLDQAVSKIDDSDVVFLDVRSDGEWDGTNLRGNSRSGRVPGSVHLEWLNFITDDKYHTIKSPSELRDMLKAVGVTPEKEVITY
;
A
#
# COMPACT_ATOMS: atom_id res chain seq x y z
N GLY A 1 0.58 -11.54 9.39
CA GLY A 1 0.00 -12.19 10.56
C GLY A 1 -1.20 -13.04 10.20
N GLY A 2 -2.34 -12.38 10.05
CA GLY A 2 -3.58 -13.03 9.65
C GLY A 2 -4.02 -14.19 10.56
N TRP A 3 -4.88 -15.05 10.03
CA TRP A 3 -5.46 -16.20 10.73
C TRP A 3 -4.40 -17.16 11.29
N LYS A 4 -3.36 -17.43 10.51
CA LYS A 4 -2.32 -18.38 10.92
C LYS A 4 -1.63 -17.96 12.22
N LYS A 5 -1.26 -16.69 12.34
CA LYS A 5 -0.64 -16.15 13.56
C LYS A 5 -1.61 -16.15 14.73
N TRP A 6 -2.85 -15.73 14.50
CA TRP A 6 -3.92 -15.76 15.52
C TRP A 6 -4.09 -17.16 16.13
N PHE A 7 -4.17 -18.17 15.26
CA PHE A 7 -4.36 -19.57 15.69
C PHE A 7 -3.13 -20.12 16.43
N ASP A 8 -1.92 -19.88 15.88
CA ASP A 8 -0.67 -20.36 16.48
C ASP A 8 -0.37 -19.70 17.85
N GLU A 9 -0.88 -18.49 18.09
CA GLU A 9 -0.82 -17.81 19.39
C GLU A 9 -1.86 -18.31 20.41
N GLY A 10 -2.67 -19.31 20.06
CA GLY A 10 -3.71 -19.87 20.93
C GLY A 10 -4.84 -18.89 21.24
N ARG A 11 -5.08 -17.91 20.37
CA ARG A 11 -6.15 -16.94 20.57
C ARG A 11 -7.53 -17.57 20.38
N PRO A 12 -8.60 -17.02 21.02
CA PRO A 12 -9.93 -17.58 20.93
C PRO A 12 -10.45 -17.71 19.50
N VAL A 13 -11.07 -18.84 19.20
CA VAL A 13 -11.74 -19.10 17.92
C VAL A 13 -13.14 -19.65 18.19
N SER A 14 -14.08 -19.38 17.31
CA SER A 14 -15.44 -19.92 17.36
C SER A 14 -15.86 -20.36 15.96
N ILE A 15 -16.66 -21.43 15.92
CA ILE A 15 -17.35 -21.88 14.72
C ILE A 15 -18.79 -21.35 14.66
N GLU A 16 -19.26 -20.71 15.73
CA GLU A 16 -20.58 -20.12 15.78
C GLU A 16 -20.64 -18.87 14.89
N PRO A 17 -21.63 -18.74 14.00
CA PRO A 17 -21.79 -17.53 13.20
C PRO A 17 -22.09 -16.34 14.13
N PRO A 18 -21.47 -15.18 13.90
CA PRO A 18 -21.78 -13.99 14.66
C PRO A 18 -23.22 -13.53 14.39
N SER A 19 -23.88 -13.02 15.44
CA SER A 19 -25.19 -12.36 15.32
C SER A 19 -25.01 -10.86 15.52
N PRO A 20 -24.52 -10.12 14.50
CA PRO A 20 -24.30 -8.69 14.62
C PRO A 20 -25.63 -7.97 14.84
N ARG A 21 -25.61 -7.00 15.75
CA ARG A 21 -26.76 -6.11 15.92
C ARG A 21 -26.78 -5.12 14.74
N GLU A 22 -27.98 -4.90 14.19
CA GLU A 22 -28.19 -3.86 13.21
C GLU A 22 -27.85 -2.48 13.81
N VAL A 23 -27.05 -1.71 13.07
CA VAL A 23 -26.63 -0.37 13.45
C VAL A 23 -26.73 0.55 12.25
N ALA A 24 -27.08 1.82 12.48
CA ALA A 24 -26.97 2.85 11.46
C ALA A 24 -25.48 3.20 11.27
N PHE A 25 -25.02 3.12 10.04
CA PHE A 25 -23.67 3.54 9.65
C PHE A 25 -23.79 4.79 8.75
N THR A 26 -23.18 5.88 9.19
CA THR A 26 -23.06 7.10 8.37
C THR A 26 -21.61 7.21 7.91
N PRO A 27 -21.32 7.03 6.61
CA PRO A 27 -19.96 7.18 6.11
C PRO A 27 -19.51 8.64 6.21
N SER A 28 -18.25 8.84 6.55
CA SER A 28 -17.57 10.14 6.50
C SER A 28 -16.26 9.92 5.73
N ALA A 29 -16.31 10.21 4.42
CA ALA A 29 -15.14 10.10 3.56
C ALA A 29 -14.23 11.33 3.74
N ASP A 30 -12.94 11.09 3.78
CA ASP A 30 -11.93 12.15 3.71
C ASP A 30 -11.41 12.22 2.27
N GLU A 31 -11.97 13.13 1.49
CA GLU A 31 -11.60 13.31 0.08
C GLU A 31 -10.15 13.82 -0.09
N THR A 32 -9.51 14.32 0.97
CA THR A 32 -8.11 14.74 0.91
C THR A 32 -7.12 13.59 0.79
N LEU A 33 -7.57 12.37 1.10
CA LEU A 33 -6.77 11.14 0.96
C LEU A 33 -6.83 10.52 -0.45
N ILE A 34 -7.63 11.13 -1.34
CA ILE A 34 -7.80 10.66 -2.73
C ILE A 34 -7.16 11.65 -3.68
N CYS A 35 -6.16 11.20 -4.44
CA CYS A 35 -5.57 12.01 -5.50
C CYS A 35 -6.31 11.75 -6.82
N THR A 36 -6.93 12.78 -7.38
CA THR A 36 -7.59 12.70 -8.70
C THR A 36 -6.54 12.72 -9.83
N LEU A 37 -6.94 12.31 -11.05
CA LEU A 37 -6.05 12.34 -12.21
C LEU A 37 -5.50 13.75 -12.47
N ASP A 38 -6.34 14.79 -12.41
CA ASP A 38 -5.92 16.16 -12.66
C ASP A 38 -4.92 16.64 -11.60
N GLN A 39 -5.13 16.29 -10.33
CA GLN A 39 -4.20 16.56 -9.25
C GLN A 39 -2.87 15.83 -9.47
N ALA A 40 -2.91 14.53 -9.83
CA ALA A 40 -1.71 13.77 -10.13
C ALA A 40 -0.91 14.39 -11.28
N VAL A 41 -1.58 14.73 -12.38
CA VAL A 41 -0.93 15.36 -13.54
C VAL A 41 -0.27 16.69 -13.16
N SER A 42 -0.92 17.52 -12.33
CA SER A 42 -0.37 18.81 -11.90
C SER A 42 0.85 18.69 -10.98
N LYS A 43 1.09 17.51 -10.41
CA LYS A 43 2.16 17.26 -9.42
C LYS A 43 3.34 16.45 -9.98
N ILE A 44 3.32 16.04 -11.25
CA ILE A 44 4.37 15.16 -11.83
C ILE A 44 5.78 15.76 -11.68
N ASP A 45 5.92 17.07 -11.86
CA ASP A 45 7.22 17.76 -11.82
C ASP A 45 7.47 18.50 -10.48
N ASP A 46 6.61 18.27 -9.47
CA ASP A 46 6.75 18.88 -8.15
C ASP A 46 7.83 18.16 -7.33
N SER A 47 8.89 18.89 -6.98
CA SER A 47 10.01 18.35 -6.21
C SER A 47 9.64 17.90 -4.80
N ASP A 48 8.53 18.40 -4.24
CA ASP A 48 8.05 18.06 -2.90
C ASP A 48 7.07 16.89 -2.89
N VAL A 49 6.76 16.31 -4.05
CA VAL A 49 5.88 15.17 -4.24
C VAL A 49 6.67 13.95 -4.70
N VAL A 50 6.35 12.78 -4.13
CA VAL A 50 6.86 11.48 -4.58
C VAL A 50 5.71 10.61 -5.03
N PHE A 51 5.71 10.18 -6.28
CA PHE A 51 4.84 9.12 -6.77
C PHE A 51 5.50 7.77 -6.46
N LEU A 52 4.89 7.02 -5.56
CA LEU A 52 5.37 5.71 -5.14
C LEU A 52 4.55 4.60 -5.79
N ASP A 53 5.13 3.93 -6.78
CA ASP A 53 4.56 2.73 -7.39
C ASP A 53 4.79 1.53 -6.48
N VAL A 54 3.70 1.00 -5.92
CA VAL A 54 3.75 -0.15 -5.01
C VAL A 54 3.31 -1.45 -5.67
N ARG A 55 3.08 -1.44 -6.98
CA ARG A 55 2.72 -2.63 -7.77
C ARG A 55 3.88 -3.62 -7.84
N SER A 56 3.64 -4.78 -8.44
CA SER A 56 4.68 -5.79 -8.64
C SER A 56 5.79 -5.32 -9.59
N ASP A 57 6.99 -5.90 -9.45
CA ASP A 57 8.12 -5.64 -10.36
C ASP A 57 7.74 -5.81 -11.83
N GLY A 58 6.96 -6.85 -12.16
CA GLY A 58 6.51 -7.11 -13.53
C GLY A 58 5.52 -6.05 -14.06
N GLU A 59 4.73 -5.39 -13.20
CA GLU A 59 3.89 -4.26 -13.60
C GLU A 59 4.72 -2.99 -13.78
N TRP A 60 5.73 -2.82 -12.94
CA TRP A 60 6.66 -1.71 -13.03
C TRP A 60 7.49 -1.73 -14.31
N ASP A 61 8.07 -2.85 -14.69
CA ASP A 61 8.90 -3.00 -15.89
C ASP A 61 8.10 -3.29 -17.18
N GLY A 62 6.79 -3.56 -17.04
CA GLY A 62 5.88 -3.79 -18.14
C GLY A 62 5.84 -5.23 -18.67
N THR A 63 6.48 -6.18 -18.00
CA THR A 63 6.43 -7.61 -18.35
C THR A 63 5.13 -8.29 -17.95
N ASN A 64 4.38 -7.69 -17.01
CA ASN A 64 3.06 -8.17 -16.57
C ASN A 64 2.00 -7.06 -16.69
N LEU A 65 1.10 -7.22 -17.63
CA LEU A 65 0.03 -6.24 -17.88
C LEU A 65 -1.18 -6.35 -16.93
N ARG A 66 -1.28 -7.42 -16.13
CA ARG A 66 -2.44 -7.67 -15.24
C ARG A 66 -3.80 -7.55 -15.93
N GLY A 67 -3.87 -7.82 -17.22
CA GLY A 67 -5.08 -7.68 -18.03
C GLY A 67 -5.32 -6.27 -18.60
N ASN A 68 -4.45 -5.32 -18.36
CA ASN A 68 -4.51 -4.00 -19.00
C ASN A 68 -4.08 -4.08 -20.48
N SER A 69 -4.58 -3.17 -21.31
CA SER A 69 -4.25 -3.12 -22.74
C SER A 69 -2.84 -2.62 -23.03
N ARG A 70 -2.18 -1.96 -22.08
CA ARG A 70 -0.82 -1.41 -22.17
C ARG A 70 -0.15 -1.35 -20.82
N SER A 71 1.18 -1.43 -20.83
CA SER A 71 2.04 -1.15 -19.68
C SER A 71 2.24 0.36 -19.50
N GLY A 72 2.80 0.73 -18.37
CA GLY A 72 3.20 2.09 -18.06
C GLY A 72 3.22 2.39 -16.58
N ARG A 73 3.80 3.53 -16.26
CA ARG A 73 3.89 4.07 -14.90
C ARG A 73 3.85 5.60 -14.93
N VAL A 74 3.61 6.21 -13.79
CA VAL A 74 3.64 7.67 -13.68
C VAL A 74 5.07 8.17 -13.95
N PRO A 75 5.28 9.17 -14.83
CA PRO A 75 6.61 9.75 -15.05
C PRO A 75 7.23 10.22 -13.73
N GLY A 76 8.52 9.94 -13.55
CA GLY A 76 9.25 10.32 -12.33
C GLY A 76 8.91 9.49 -11.07
N SER A 77 8.00 8.53 -11.15
CA SER A 77 7.69 7.66 -10.00
C SER A 77 8.88 6.81 -9.57
N VAL A 78 8.93 6.51 -8.29
CA VAL A 78 9.86 5.55 -7.69
C VAL A 78 9.13 4.25 -7.41
N HIS A 79 9.87 3.14 -7.37
CA HIS A 79 9.29 1.81 -7.18
C HIS A 79 9.69 1.19 -5.86
N LEU A 80 8.70 0.66 -5.15
CA LEU A 80 8.90 -0.20 -3.99
C LEU A 80 7.67 -1.08 -3.82
N GLU A 81 7.73 -2.31 -4.34
CA GLU A 81 6.61 -3.25 -4.29
C GLU A 81 6.12 -3.45 -2.84
N TRP A 82 4.80 -3.43 -2.64
CA TRP A 82 4.18 -3.54 -1.31
C TRP A 82 4.60 -4.82 -0.56
N LEU A 83 4.94 -5.91 -1.26
CA LEU A 83 5.43 -7.14 -0.65
C LEU A 83 6.73 -6.94 0.14
N ASN A 84 7.53 -5.93 -0.21
CA ASN A 84 8.75 -5.61 0.51
C ASN A 84 8.50 -5.06 1.92
N PHE A 85 7.28 -4.60 2.24
CA PHE A 85 6.91 -4.12 3.58
C PHE A 85 6.58 -5.22 4.57
N ILE A 86 6.48 -6.47 4.13
CA ILE A 86 6.17 -7.62 4.98
C ILE A 86 7.41 -8.49 5.19
N THR A 87 7.43 -9.20 6.33
CA THR A 87 8.50 -10.15 6.66
C THR A 87 8.38 -11.44 5.84
N ASP A 88 9.51 -12.08 5.55
CA ASP A 88 9.56 -13.38 4.90
C ASP A 88 9.54 -14.53 5.93
N ASP A 89 8.79 -14.36 7.01
CA ASP A 89 8.55 -15.41 8.00
C ASP A 89 7.20 -16.11 7.75
N LYS A 90 6.93 -17.15 8.53
CA LYS A 90 5.69 -17.94 8.37
C LYS A 90 4.41 -17.14 8.57
N TYR A 91 4.48 -15.94 9.13
CA TYR A 91 3.31 -15.10 9.45
C TYR A 91 3.14 -13.91 8.52
N HIS A 92 4.16 -13.56 7.75
CA HIS A 92 4.13 -12.40 6.85
C HIS A 92 3.59 -11.15 7.55
N THR A 93 4.24 -10.77 8.65
CA THR A 93 3.89 -9.56 9.39
C THR A 93 4.51 -8.33 8.77
N ILE A 94 4.01 -7.16 9.10
CA ILE A 94 4.64 -5.90 8.69
C ILE A 94 6.02 -5.80 9.36
N LYS A 95 7.04 -5.37 8.62
CA LYS A 95 8.40 -5.11 9.11
C LYS A 95 8.40 -4.05 10.20
N SER A 96 9.49 -3.96 10.94
CA SER A 96 9.64 -2.96 12.01
C SER A 96 9.57 -1.52 11.47
N PRO A 97 9.15 -0.55 12.28
CA PRO A 97 9.10 0.85 11.85
C PRO A 97 10.45 1.42 11.39
N SER A 98 11.57 0.92 11.93
CA SER A 98 12.92 1.33 11.48
C SER A 98 13.20 0.81 10.08
N GLU A 99 13.00 -0.49 9.82
CA GLU A 99 13.20 -1.07 8.50
C GLU A 99 12.33 -0.38 7.44
N LEU A 100 11.05 -0.11 7.76
CA LEU A 100 10.14 0.58 6.85
C LEU A 100 10.63 1.99 6.51
N ARG A 101 11.11 2.76 7.51
CA ARG A 101 11.68 4.10 7.27
C ARG A 101 12.92 4.06 6.38
N ASP A 102 13.81 3.11 6.63
CA ASP A 102 15.04 2.97 5.85
C ASP A 102 14.74 2.62 4.40
N MET A 103 13.79 1.71 4.16
CA MET A 103 13.32 1.33 2.83
C MET A 103 12.69 2.51 2.08
N LEU A 104 11.77 3.22 2.73
CA LEU A 104 11.10 4.39 2.15
C LEU A 104 12.10 5.50 1.83
N LYS A 105 13.03 5.78 2.75
CA LYS A 105 14.09 6.76 2.55
C LYS A 105 15.01 6.40 1.38
N ALA A 106 15.31 5.12 1.20
CA ALA A 106 16.17 4.65 0.10
C ALA A 106 15.58 4.96 -1.28
N VAL A 107 14.26 5.07 -1.40
CA VAL A 107 13.55 5.45 -2.65
C VAL A 107 13.10 6.93 -2.65
N GLY A 108 13.62 7.75 -1.74
CA GLY A 108 13.37 9.20 -1.69
C GLY A 108 12.06 9.61 -1.00
N VAL A 109 11.37 8.68 -0.35
CA VAL A 109 10.18 8.97 0.47
C VAL A 109 10.64 9.37 1.87
N THR A 110 10.42 10.63 2.24
CA THR A 110 10.79 11.21 3.54
C THR A 110 9.59 11.93 4.17
N PRO A 111 9.62 12.24 5.48
CA PRO A 111 8.51 12.90 6.17
C PRO A 111 8.15 14.28 5.62
N GLU A 112 9.08 14.92 4.89
CA GLU A 112 8.89 16.26 4.31
C GLU A 112 8.20 16.23 2.95
N LYS A 113 8.03 15.05 2.35
CA LYS A 113 7.42 14.86 1.03
C LYS A 113 5.94 14.52 1.14
N GLU A 114 5.15 15.04 0.23
CA GLU A 114 3.85 14.45 -0.06
C GLU A 114 4.04 13.15 -0.85
N VAL A 115 3.33 12.10 -0.46
CA VAL A 115 3.45 10.78 -1.09
C VAL A 115 2.12 10.40 -1.74
N ILE A 116 2.17 10.14 -3.04
CA ILE A 116 1.03 9.62 -3.80
C ILE A 116 1.36 8.18 -4.20
N THR A 117 0.59 7.23 -3.68
CA THR A 117 0.79 5.80 -3.99
C THR A 117 -0.24 5.31 -5.01
N TYR A 118 0.12 4.32 -5.82
CA TYR A 118 -0.76 3.66 -6.78
C TYR A 118 -0.33 2.21 -7.04
#